data_af38cb9d8eaf886828bca29c808bb27d
#
_entry.id   af38cb9d8eaf886828bca29c808bb27d
#
_cell.length_a   1.000
_cell.length_b   1.000
_cell.length_c   1.000
_cell.angle_alpha   90.00
_cell.angle_beta   90.00
_cell.angle_gamma   90.00
#
_symmetry.space_group_name_H-M   'P 1'
#
loop_
_entity.id
_entity.type
_entity.pdbx_description
1 polymer ?
#
loop_
_entity_poly.entity_id
_entity_poly.type
_entity_poly.pdbx_seq_one_letter_code
_entity_poly.pdbx_strand_id
1 'polypeptide(L)'
;MPTLLVDGRPLTEVAAVLYYLAKRFPQAALFPAGDLEAEARIISWMSFIASTVHPARRIGVERWKEVFEIAENRLGREEWAVDRYSIADIHLFRLFWRFFTTLHPAPDAYPGLFAHYRRMMARPAVQKTIEIEAAIGYQLPQ
;
A
#
# COMPACT_ATOMS: atom_id res chain seq x y z
N MET A 1 12.82 -6.93 -4.33
CA MET A 1 12.48 -6.07 -3.18
C MET A 1 13.07 -4.69 -3.44
N PRO A 2 12.38 -3.59 -3.15
CA PRO A 2 12.95 -2.27 -3.32
C PRO A 2 14.10 -2.09 -2.31
N THR A 3 15.17 -1.42 -2.77
CA THR A 3 16.31 -1.07 -1.93
C THR A 3 16.54 0.43 -2.08
N LEU A 4 16.57 1.14 -0.96
CA LEU A 4 16.93 2.55 -0.89
C LEU A 4 18.41 2.66 -0.43
N LEU A 5 19.21 3.41 -1.13
CA LEU A 5 20.55 3.73 -0.65
C LEU A 5 20.52 5.00 0.21
N VAL A 6 20.89 4.90 1.46
CA VAL A 6 21.01 6.01 2.40
C VAL A 6 22.48 6.19 2.75
N ASP A 7 23.11 7.24 2.25
CA ASP A 7 24.55 7.49 2.42
C ASP A 7 25.40 6.27 2.05
N GLY A 8 25.07 5.62 0.91
CA GLY A 8 25.76 4.44 0.40
C GLY A 8 25.40 3.12 1.11
N ARG A 9 24.56 3.14 2.15
CA ARG A 9 24.12 1.95 2.90
C ARG A 9 22.73 1.51 2.42
N PRO A 10 22.51 0.21 2.12
CA PRO A 10 21.23 -0.28 1.66
C PRO A 10 20.21 -0.36 2.81
N LEU A 11 19.04 0.22 2.59
CA LEU A 11 17.84 0.02 3.40
C LEU A 11 16.86 -0.81 2.59
N THR A 12 16.51 -1.98 3.08
CA THR A 12 15.59 -2.94 2.43
C THR A 12 14.25 -2.97 3.15
N GLU A 13 13.30 -3.75 2.62
CA GLU A 13 11.91 -3.88 3.06
C GLU A 13 11.05 -2.63 2.83
N VAL A 14 9.94 -2.81 2.12
CA VAL A 14 9.01 -1.72 1.74
C VAL A 14 8.57 -0.93 2.97
N ALA A 15 8.22 -1.60 4.06
CA ALA A 15 7.77 -0.95 5.28
C ALA A 15 8.83 -0.01 5.87
N ALA A 16 10.09 -0.47 5.93
CA ALA A 16 11.20 0.32 6.44
C ALA A 16 11.52 1.51 5.53
N VAL A 17 11.50 1.29 4.20
CA VAL A 17 11.76 2.36 3.22
C VAL A 17 10.68 3.43 3.29
N LEU A 18 9.40 3.04 3.32
CA LEU A 18 8.30 4.00 3.43
C LEU A 18 8.32 4.76 4.76
N TYR A 19 8.60 4.07 5.87
CA TYR A 19 8.77 4.72 7.18
C TYR A 19 9.91 5.74 7.16
N TYR A 20 11.08 5.34 6.65
CA TYR A 20 12.23 6.23 6.55
C TYR A 20 11.90 7.49 5.73
N LEU A 21 11.28 7.33 4.56
CA LEU A 21 10.90 8.45 3.71
C LEU A 21 9.87 9.37 4.38
N ALA A 22 8.87 8.80 5.05
CA ALA A 22 7.86 9.59 5.77
C ALA A 22 8.46 10.41 6.93
N LYS A 23 9.43 9.85 7.64
CA LYS A 23 10.14 10.55 8.73
C LYS A 23 11.18 11.55 8.19
N ARG A 24 11.79 11.26 7.06
CA ARG A 24 12.78 12.16 6.41
C ARG A 24 12.12 13.40 5.80
N PHE A 25 10.86 13.27 5.36
CA PHE A 25 10.08 14.33 4.73
C PHE A 25 8.77 14.58 5.48
N PRO A 26 8.84 15.10 6.73
CA PRO A 26 7.67 15.25 7.60
C PRO A 26 6.60 16.19 7.02
N GLN A 27 6.97 17.12 6.16
CA GLN A 27 6.05 18.02 5.45
C GLN A 27 5.07 17.28 4.53
N ALA A 28 5.38 16.04 4.13
CA ALA A 28 4.46 15.21 3.36
C ALA A 28 3.33 14.60 4.21
N ALA A 29 3.41 14.71 5.54
CA ALA A 29 2.42 14.25 6.51
C ALA A 29 1.99 12.77 6.33
N LEU A 30 2.91 11.91 5.89
CA LEU A 30 2.65 10.49 5.59
C LEU A 30 2.73 9.57 6.81
N PHE A 31 3.18 10.08 7.94
CA PHE A 31 3.26 9.36 9.21
C PHE A 31 2.98 10.33 10.36
N PRO A 32 2.10 9.99 11.33
CA PRO A 32 1.82 10.85 12.46
C PRO A 32 3.07 11.04 13.32
N ALA A 33 3.14 12.17 14.00
CA ALA A 33 4.18 12.44 14.98
C ALA A 33 3.54 12.78 16.32
N GLY A 34 3.95 12.06 17.37
CA GLY A 34 3.49 12.31 18.72
C GLY A 34 2.13 11.70 19.08
N ASP A 35 1.57 10.86 18.22
CA ASP A 35 0.37 10.06 18.49
C ASP A 35 0.76 8.56 18.43
N LEU A 36 1.06 7.99 19.59
CA LEU A 36 1.53 6.62 19.71
C LEU A 36 0.51 5.59 19.17
N GLU A 37 -0.78 5.82 19.37
CA GLU A 37 -1.82 4.92 18.90
C GLU A 37 -1.91 4.94 17.37
N ALA A 38 -1.94 6.12 16.76
CA ALA A 38 -1.96 6.26 15.32
C ALA A 38 -0.69 5.69 14.68
N GLU A 39 0.48 5.90 15.29
CA GLU A 39 1.74 5.28 14.85
C GLU A 39 1.65 3.75 14.89
N ALA A 40 1.17 3.18 16.01
CA ALA A 40 1.03 1.74 16.17
C ALA A 40 0.02 1.14 15.17
N ARG A 41 -1.08 1.82 14.87
CA ARG A 41 -2.07 1.39 13.87
C ARG A 41 -1.46 1.35 12.46
N ILE A 42 -0.65 2.32 12.09
CA ILE A 42 0.08 2.30 10.81
C ILE A 42 1.05 1.12 10.75
N ILE A 43 1.85 0.91 11.79
CA ILE A 43 2.79 -0.22 11.88
C ILE A 43 2.03 -1.55 11.78
N SER A 44 0.88 -1.67 12.43
CA SER A 44 0.00 -2.85 12.34
C SER A 44 -0.46 -3.12 10.90
N TRP A 45 -0.87 -2.09 10.16
CA TRP A 45 -1.20 -2.22 8.74
C TRP A 45 0.01 -2.63 7.91
N MET A 46 1.15 -1.96 8.09
CA MET A 46 2.38 -2.27 7.35
C MET A 46 2.84 -3.71 7.58
N SER A 47 2.76 -4.19 8.82
CA SER A 47 3.08 -5.57 9.19
C SER A 47 2.12 -6.56 8.55
N PHE A 48 0.80 -6.34 8.63
CA PHE A 48 -0.21 -7.16 7.98
C PHE A 48 0.01 -7.26 6.46
N ILE A 49 0.26 -6.13 5.81
CA ILE A 49 0.49 -6.10 4.36
C ILE A 49 1.75 -6.87 4.00
N ALA A 50 2.85 -6.68 4.74
CA ALA A 50 4.13 -7.32 4.44
C ALA A 50 4.12 -8.83 4.71
N SER A 51 3.53 -9.26 5.83
CA SER A 51 3.59 -10.65 6.29
C SER A 51 2.43 -11.51 5.81
N THR A 52 1.29 -10.92 5.47
CA THR A 52 0.06 -11.67 5.15
C THR A 52 -0.37 -11.43 3.70
N VAL A 53 -0.56 -10.17 3.29
CA VAL A 53 -1.08 -9.87 1.95
C VAL A 53 -0.04 -10.13 0.86
N HIS A 54 1.17 -9.64 1.04
CA HIS A 54 2.22 -9.74 0.02
C HIS A 54 2.60 -11.19 -0.34
N PRO A 55 2.81 -12.11 0.62
CA PRO A 55 3.16 -13.50 0.28
C PRO A 55 1.99 -14.33 -0.25
N ALA A 56 0.74 -13.94 0.00
CA ALA A 56 -0.45 -14.72 -0.33
C ALA A 56 -0.54 -15.11 -1.82
N ARG A 57 -0.10 -14.22 -2.73
CA ARG A 57 -0.07 -14.50 -4.17
C ARG A 57 0.75 -15.74 -4.52
N ARG A 58 1.87 -15.99 -3.80
CA ARG A 58 2.73 -17.15 -4.04
C ARG A 58 2.16 -18.46 -3.53
N ILE A 59 1.22 -18.36 -2.57
CA ILE A 59 0.53 -19.53 -2.00
C ILE A 59 -0.55 -20.02 -2.94
N GLY A 60 -1.29 -19.10 -3.58
CA GLY A 60 -2.33 -19.44 -4.55
C GLY A 60 -3.45 -18.40 -4.59
N VAL A 61 -4.31 -18.55 -5.62
CA VAL A 61 -5.40 -17.59 -5.91
C VAL A 61 -6.39 -17.49 -4.75
N GLU A 62 -6.79 -18.63 -4.17
CA GLU A 62 -7.78 -18.63 -3.08
C GLU A 62 -7.23 -17.93 -1.82
N ARG A 63 -5.97 -18.19 -1.46
CA ARG A 63 -5.33 -17.47 -0.35
C ARG A 63 -5.22 -15.97 -0.63
N TRP A 64 -4.97 -15.63 -1.89
CA TRP A 64 -4.86 -14.22 -2.30
C TRP A 64 -6.20 -13.49 -2.20
N LYS A 65 -7.32 -14.13 -2.57
CA LYS A 65 -8.67 -13.60 -2.36
C LYS A 65 -8.99 -13.45 -0.88
N GLU A 66 -8.78 -14.51 -0.09
CA GLU A 66 -9.03 -14.53 1.35
C GLU A 66 -8.34 -13.36 2.09
N VAL A 67 -7.08 -13.08 1.79
CA VAL A 67 -6.37 -11.99 2.47
C VAL A 67 -6.90 -10.61 2.05
N PHE A 68 -7.45 -10.46 0.85
CA PHE A 68 -8.11 -9.22 0.46
C PHE A 68 -9.53 -9.09 1.04
N GLU A 69 -10.23 -10.17 1.33
CA GLU A 69 -11.45 -10.15 2.15
C GLU A 69 -11.14 -9.66 3.58
N ILE A 70 -10.04 -10.15 4.17
CA ILE A 70 -9.56 -9.65 5.47
C ILE A 70 -9.20 -8.16 5.39
N ALA A 71 -8.51 -7.73 4.32
CA ALA A 71 -8.15 -6.33 4.12
C ALA A 71 -9.38 -5.43 3.93
N GLU A 72 -10.40 -5.90 3.18
CA GLU A 72 -11.68 -5.23 2.99
C GLU A 72 -12.40 -5.02 4.33
N ASN A 73 -12.52 -6.10 5.12
CA ASN A 73 -13.14 -6.05 6.44
C ASN A 73 -12.38 -5.12 7.40
N ARG A 74 -11.05 -5.12 7.32
CA ARG A 74 -10.19 -4.29 8.15
C ARG A 74 -10.26 -2.81 7.78
N LEU A 75 -10.36 -2.48 6.49
CA LEU A 75 -10.57 -1.12 6.01
C LEU A 75 -12.00 -0.65 6.35
N GLY A 76 -12.99 -1.53 6.20
CA GLY A 76 -14.38 -1.24 6.51
C GLY A 76 -14.93 -0.11 5.64
N ARG A 77 -15.48 0.91 6.28
CA ARG A 77 -16.03 2.11 5.61
C ARG A 77 -15.10 3.31 5.67
N GLU A 78 -13.90 3.12 6.20
CA GLU A 78 -12.94 4.19 6.35
C GLU A 78 -12.41 4.65 4.98
N GLU A 79 -12.08 5.93 4.89
CA GLU A 79 -11.46 6.49 3.68
C GLU A 79 -10.02 6.00 3.51
N TRP A 80 -9.30 5.86 4.61
CA TRP A 80 -7.89 5.51 4.68
C TRP A 80 -7.65 4.38 5.67
N ALA A 81 -6.54 3.70 5.54
CA ALA A 81 -6.16 2.57 6.41
C ALA A 81 -6.12 2.95 7.90
N VAL A 82 -5.86 4.21 8.18
CA VAL A 82 -6.01 4.85 9.49
C VAL A 82 -6.79 6.18 9.29
N ASP A 83 -6.92 7.00 10.31
CA ASP A 83 -7.77 8.21 10.29
C ASP A 83 -7.44 9.20 9.15
N ARG A 84 -6.26 9.08 8.55
CA ARG A 84 -5.78 9.92 7.45
C ARG A 84 -4.86 9.17 6.50
N TYR A 85 -4.65 9.74 5.32
CA TYR A 85 -3.70 9.23 4.34
C TYR A 85 -2.30 9.05 4.92
N SER A 86 -1.70 7.89 4.69
CA SER A 86 -0.43 7.50 5.27
C SER A 86 0.37 6.53 4.39
N ILE A 87 1.53 6.11 4.86
CA ILE A 87 2.33 5.07 4.20
C ILE A 87 1.62 3.72 4.12
N ALA A 88 0.67 3.44 5.01
CA ALA A 88 -0.14 2.23 4.95
C ALA A 88 -1.00 2.19 3.68
N ASP A 89 -1.58 3.33 3.29
CA ASP A 89 -2.38 3.45 2.08
C ASP A 89 -1.55 3.27 0.81
N ILE A 90 -0.33 3.78 0.78
CA ILE A 90 0.60 3.59 -0.33
C ILE A 90 0.91 2.11 -0.53
N HIS A 91 1.19 1.40 0.55
CA HIS A 91 1.52 -0.03 0.49
C HIS A 91 0.29 -0.89 0.12
N LEU A 92 -0.85 -0.63 0.74
CA LEU A 92 -2.13 -1.30 0.45
C LEU A 92 -2.54 -1.11 -1.02
N PHE A 93 -2.54 0.13 -1.49
CA PHE A 93 -2.87 0.48 -2.86
C PHE A 93 -2.07 -0.32 -3.88
N ARG A 94 -0.75 -0.41 -3.71
CA ARG A 94 0.11 -1.12 -4.67
C ARG A 94 -0.22 -2.61 -4.76
N LEU A 95 -0.53 -3.25 -3.65
CA LEU A 95 -0.86 -4.68 -3.65
C LEU A 95 -2.29 -4.94 -4.13
N PHE A 96 -3.26 -4.07 -3.77
CA PHE A 96 -4.61 -4.18 -4.29
C PHE A 96 -4.67 -3.93 -5.80
N TRP A 97 -3.91 -2.95 -6.30
CA TRP A 97 -3.79 -2.72 -7.74
C TRP A 97 -3.35 -3.99 -8.46
N ARG A 98 -2.27 -4.65 -7.99
CA ARG A 98 -1.81 -5.92 -8.57
C ARG A 98 -2.89 -7.01 -8.51
N PHE A 99 -3.57 -7.16 -7.38
CA PHE A 99 -4.63 -8.15 -7.20
C PHE A 99 -5.77 -7.93 -8.21
N PHE A 100 -6.27 -6.72 -8.25
CA PHE A 100 -7.39 -6.34 -9.10
C PHE A 100 -7.05 -6.46 -10.60
N THR A 101 -5.85 -6.04 -11.03
CA THR A 101 -5.44 -6.13 -12.44
C THR A 101 -5.08 -7.55 -12.88
N THR A 102 -4.83 -8.47 -11.96
CA THR A 102 -4.53 -9.87 -12.26
C THR A 102 -5.78 -10.74 -12.27
N LEU A 103 -6.66 -10.57 -11.27
CA LEU A 103 -7.80 -11.48 -11.07
C LEU A 103 -9.13 -10.89 -11.53
N HIS A 104 -9.20 -9.58 -11.81
CA HIS A 104 -10.40 -8.86 -12.25
C HIS A 104 -11.64 -9.15 -11.40
N PRO A 105 -11.58 -9.06 -10.05
CA PRO A 105 -12.73 -9.30 -9.21
C PRO A 105 -13.83 -8.27 -9.48
N ALA A 106 -15.08 -8.66 -9.26
CA ALA A 106 -16.20 -7.74 -9.36
C ALA A 106 -16.05 -6.60 -8.32
N PRO A 107 -16.34 -5.34 -8.68
CA PRO A 107 -16.16 -4.19 -7.79
C PRO A 107 -16.97 -4.26 -6.48
N ASP A 108 -18.10 -4.97 -6.50
CA ASP A 108 -18.97 -5.19 -5.33
C ASP A 108 -18.43 -6.26 -4.37
N ALA A 109 -17.45 -7.07 -4.78
CA ALA A 109 -16.76 -8.00 -3.89
C ALA A 109 -15.84 -7.30 -2.88
N TYR A 110 -15.30 -6.12 -3.23
CA TYR A 110 -14.36 -5.35 -2.40
C TYR A 110 -14.67 -3.84 -2.47
N PRO A 111 -15.87 -3.41 -2.06
CA PRO A 111 -16.33 -2.02 -2.30
C PRO A 111 -15.47 -0.97 -1.60
N GLY A 112 -14.99 -1.23 -0.39
CA GLY A 112 -14.09 -0.35 0.36
C GLY A 112 -12.73 -0.21 -0.30
N LEU A 113 -12.11 -1.33 -0.67
CA LEU A 113 -10.81 -1.34 -1.36
C LEU A 113 -10.90 -0.70 -2.75
N PHE A 114 -11.98 -0.89 -3.51
CA PHE A 114 -12.18 -0.18 -4.77
C PHE A 114 -12.40 1.33 -4.58
N ALA A 115 -13.11 1.73 -3.53
CA ALA A 115 -13.26 3.16 -3.19
C ALA A 115 -11.92 3.77 -2.81
N HIS A 116 -11.13 3.08 -1.98
CA HIS A 116 -9.76 3.45 -1.63
C HIS A 116 -8.87 3.54 -2.88
N TYR A 117 -8.90 2.54 -3.76
CA TYR A 117 -8.16 2.53 -5.02
C TYR A 117 -8.47 3.77 -5.88
N ARG A 118 -9.75 4.12 -6.05
CA ARG A 118 -10.14 5.31 -6.82
C ARG A 118 -9.60 6.61 -6.18
N ARG A 119 -9.66 6.73 -4.85
CA ARG A 119 -9.07 7.88 -4.14
C ARG A 119 -7.55 7.97 -4.35
N MET A 120 -6.86 6.85 -4.29
CA MET A 120 -5.42 6.79 -4.56
C MET A 120 -5.10 7.21 -6.00
N MET A 121 -5.82 6.67 -6.99
CA MET A 121 -5.64 7.03 -8.40
C MET A 121 -5.91 8.51 -8.70
N ALA A 122 -6.78 9.17 -7.95
CA ALA A 122 -7.06 10.61 -8.10
C ALA A 122 -5.93 11.51 -7.54
N ARG A 123 -4.95 10.95 -6.82
CA ARG A 123 -3.86 11.75 -6.25
C ARG A 123 -2.83 12.15 -7.31
N PRO A 124 -2.46 13.44 -7.41
CA PRO A 124 -1.48 13.91 -8.41
C PRO A 124 -0.13 13.17 -8.33
N ALA A 125 0.34 12.84 -7.12
CA ALA A 125 1.58 12.10 -6.95
C ALA A 125 1.51 10.66 -7.51
N VAL A 126 0.36 10.00 -7.40
CA VAL A 126 0.14 8.67 -7.99
C VAL A 126 0.11 8.76 -9.50
N GLN A 127 -0.63 9.72 -10.06
CA GLN A 127 -0.68 9.94 -11.51
C GLN A 127 0.69 10.21 -12.09
N LYS A 128 1.47 11.10 -11.45
CA LYS A 128 2.85 11.39 -11.88
C LYS A 128 3.76 10.15 -11.81
N THR A 129 3.60 9.30 -10.79
CA THR A 129 4.36 8.05 -10.68
C THR A 129 4.02 7.11 -11.84
N ILE A 130 2.74 6.97 -12.16
CA ILE A 130 2.27 6.14 -13.29
C ILE A 130 2.82 6.65 -14.62
N GLU A 131 2.82 7.96 -14.84
CA GLU A 131 3.41 8.58 -16.05
C GLU A 131 4.91 8.27 -16.17
N ILE A 132 5.66 8.38 -15.07
CA ILE A 132 7.09 8.06 -15.04
C ILE A 132 7.32 6.56 -15.30
N GLU A 133 6.56 5.68 -14.65
CA GLU A 133 6.66 4.23 -14.86
C GLU A 133 6.34 3.86 -16.30
N ALA A 134 5.31 4.47 -16.91
CA ALA A 134 4.95 4.25 -18.30
C ALA A 134 6.07 4.72 -19.25
N ALA A 135 6.67 5.88 -18.99
CA ALA A 135 7.76 6.43 -19.82
C ALA A 135 9.02 5.56 -19.84
N ILE A 136 9.32 4.85 -18.75
CA ILE A 136 10.44 3.90 -18.67
C ILE A 136 10.07 2.48 -19.06
N GLY A 137 8.83 2.24 -19.53
CA GLY A 137 8.34 0.92 -19.93
C GLY A 137 8.15 -0.05 -18.76
N TYR A 138 8.02 0.45 -17.54
CA TYR A 138 7.75 -0.42 -16.39
C TYR A 138 6.34 -1.01 -16.48
N GLN A 139 6.28 -2.32 -16.45
CA GLN A 139 5.03 -3.06 -16.36
C GLN A 139 4.95 -3.76 -15.01
N LEU A 140 3.74 -3.79 -14.44
CA LEU A 140 3.50 -4.61 -13.24
C LEU A 140 3.88 -6.05 -13.54
N PRO A 141 4.77 -6.69 -12.74
CA PRO A 141 5.03 -8.11 -12.89
C PRO A 141 3.72 -8.89 -12.75
N GLN A 142 3.39 -9.66 -13.78
CA GLN A 142 2.23 -10.54 -13.79
C GLN A 142 2.37 -11.67 -12.77
#